data_58992a884145383629121f9c6008e423
#
_entry.id   58992a884145383629121f9c6008e423
#
_cell.length_a   1.000
_cell.length_b   1.000
_cell.length_c   1.000
_cell.angle_alpha   90.00
_cell.angle_beta   90.00
_cell.angle_gamma   90.00
#
_symmetry.space_group_name_H-M   'P 1'
#
loop_
_entity.id
_entity.type
_entity.pdbx_description
1 polymer ?
#
loop_
_entity_poly.entity_id
_entity_poly.type
_entity_poly.pdbx_seq_one_letter_code
_entity_poly.pdbx_strand_id
1 'polypeptide(L)'
;MESAPQIAAVAQSVKNAGAQVLRGGAFKPRTSPYTFQGLGGVGVELLVQAGRDAGLPVITEITDVSQLPLLEDVDILQVGARNMQNYSLLKALGELRRPVMLKRGLSATVEEFLLAAEYILSGGNEQVILCERGVQSGLSAARSALDVAAIPVLKKATHLPVLVDPSHAAGRSELVLPLALAAAAAGADGLMVEVHDRPACALSDGGQALTCRQFQELTEAVNALLPYAWRGESL
;
A
#
# COMPACT_ATOMS: atom_id res chain seq x y z
N MET A 1 -0.91 10.40 8.29
CA MET A 1 -1.67 10.43 9.55
C MET A 1 -0.87 11.22 10.57
N GLU A 2 -1.40 12.32 11.04
CA GLU A 2 -0.66 13.35 11.81
C GLU A 2 -1.44 13.82 13.04
N SER A 3 -2.77 13.71 13.03
CA SER A 3 -3.66 14.05 14.15
C SER A 3 -5.02 13.37 14.00
N ALA A 4 -5.78 13.28 15.11
CA ALA A 4 -7.13 12.70 15.11
C ALA A 4 -8.10 13.44 14.14
N PRO A 5 -8.20 14.78 14.14
CA PRO A 5 -9.10 15.46 13.20
C PRO A 5 -8.72 15.24 11.73
N GLN A 6 -7.40 15.18 11.42
CA GLN A 6 -6.91 14.99 10.08
C GLN A 6 -7.27 13.60 9.56
N ILE A 7 -6.98 12.53 10.31
CA ILE A 7 -7.27 11.17 9.85
C ILE A 7 -8.78 10.92 9.75
N ALA A 8 -9.59 11.46 10.66
CA ALA A 8 -11.05 11.33 10.61
C ALA A 8 -11.65 12.00 9.36
N ALA A 9 -11.20 13.22 9.05
CA ALA A 9 -11.65 13.94 7.84
C ALA A 9 -11.28 13.22 6.55
N VAL A 10 -10.03 12.72 6.46
CA VAL A 10 -9.54 11.96 5.30
C VAL A 10 -10.29 10.63 5.19
N ALA A 11 -10.46 9.87 6.29
CA ALA A 11 -11.17 8.59 6.29
C ALA A 11 -12.61 8.72 5.73
N GLN A 12 -13.35 9.71 6.21
CA GLN A 12 -14.72 9.94 5.71
C GLN A 12 -14.73 10.35 4.23
N SER A 13 -13.78 11.20 3.82
CA SER A 13 -13.69 11.64 2.42
C SER A 13 -13.35 10.50 1.47
N VAL A 14 -12.35 9.67 1.80
CA VAL A 14 -11.97 8.54 0.94
C VAL A 14 -13.03 7.44 0.93
N LYS A 15 -13.73 7.22 2.06
CA LYS A 15 -14.90 6.32 2.10
C LYS A 15 -15.98 6.75 1.12
N ASN A 16 -16.34 8.03 1.13
CA ASN A 16 -17.36 8.57 0.22
C ASN A 16 -16.92 8.48 -1.26
N ALA A 17 -15.62 8.53 -1.52
CA ALA A 17 -15.03 8.33 -2.85
C ALA A 17 -14.85 6.86 -3.26
N GLY A 18 -15.27 5.90 -2.42
CA GLY A 18 -15.28 4.47 -2.75
C GLY A 18 -14.05 3.68 -2.26
N ALA A 19 -13.23 4.23 -1.37
CA ALA A 19 -12.17 3.46 -0.73
C ALA A 19 -12.75 2.28 0.07
N GLN A 20 -12.07 1.14 0.01
CA GLN A 20 -12.48 -0.10 0.68
C GLN A 20 -11.66 -0.38 1.94
N VAL A 21 -10.45 0.17 2.04
CA VAL A 21 -9.53 0.01 3.17
C VAL A 21 -8.89 1.35 3.48
N LEU A 22 -8.77 1.69 4.77
CA LEU A 22 -8.06 2.87 5.24
C LEU A 22 -6.63 2.52 5.63
N ARG A 23 -5.64 3.17 5.00
CA ARG A 23 -4.23 2.97 5.35
C ARG A 23 -3.68 4.18 6.10
N GLY A 24 -3.01 3.91 7.24
CA GLY A 24 -2.26 4.92 7.98
C GLY A 24 -0.87 4.43 8.39
N GLY A 25 0.16 5.23 8.17
CA GLY A 25 1.52 4.91 8.62
C GLY A 25 1.72 5.31 10.08
N ALA A 26 1.46 4.40 11.04
CA ALA A 26 1.73 4.61 12.46
C ALA A 26 3.23 4.53 12.76
N PHE A 27 3.91 3.61 12.12
CA PHE A 27 5.36 3.46 12.12
C PHE A 27 5.90 3.75 10.73
N LYS A 28 6.94 4.59 10.62
CA LYS A 28 7.51 4.98 9.33
C LYS A 28 9.03 4.78 9.36
N PRO A 29 9.55 3.69 8.74
CA PRO A 29 10.99 3.52 8.59
C PRO A 29 11.54 4.63 7.68
N ARG A 30 12.50 5.39 8.19
CA ARG A 30 13.08 6.53 7.49
C ARG A 30 14.58 6.37 7.31
N THR A 31 15.11 6.89 6.21
CA THR A 31 16.55 6.93 5.96
C THR A 31 17.25 7.90 6.93
N SER A 32 16.58 9.01 7.27
CA SER A 32 17.10 9.97 8.25
C SER A 32 16.36 9.83 9.59
N PRO A 33 17.07 9.74 10.73
CA PRO A 33 16.44 9.68 12.05
C PRO A 33 15.76 10.97 12.48
N TYR A 34 16.03 12.07 11.78
CA TYR A 34 15.48 13.41 12.10
C TYR A 34 14.15 13.70 11.41
N THR A 35 13.68 12.83 10.52
CA THR A 35 12.38 12.98 9.86
C THR A 35 11.25 12.36 10.70
N PHE A 36 10.01 12.77 10.42
CA PHE A 36 8.83 12.23 11.10
C PHE A 36 8.73 10.72 10.95
N GLN A 37 8.76 10.00 12.07
CA GLN A 37 8.78 8.53 12.12
C GLN A 37 7.41 7.90 12.39
N GLY A 38 6.34 8.70 12.38
CA GLY A 38 5.00 8.27 12.75
C GLY A 38 4.68 8.56 14.22
N LEU A 39 3.45 8.26 14.61
CA LEU A 39 2.95 8.48 15.98
C LEU A 39 3.03 7.21 16.86
N GLY A 40 3.60 6.12 16.35
CA GLY A 40 3.70 4.87 17.10
C GLY A 40 2.33 4.31 17.51
N GLY A 41 2.24 3.78 18.75
CA GLY A 41 1.01 3.21 19.29
C GLY A 41 -0.18 4.16 19.28
N VAL A 42 0.03 5.44 19.62
CA VAL A 42 -1.02 6.47 19.51
C VAL A 42 -1.54 6.59 18.07
N GLY A 43 -0.64 6.49 17.10
CA GLY A 43 -1.04 6.46 15.69
C GLY A 43 -1.91 5.26 15.34
N VAL A 44 -1.63 4.08 15.91
CA VAL A 44 -2.46 2.89 15.70
C VAL A 44 -3.86 3.11 16.25
N GLU A 45 -3.99 3.62 17.49
CA GLU A 45 -5.29 3.92 18.10
C GLU A 45 -6.11 4.90 17.26
N LEU A 46 -5.49 5.98 16.77
CA LEU A 46 -6.14 6.95 15.90
C LEU A 46 -6.60 6.36 14.57
N LEU A 47 -5.81 5.48 13.99
CA LEU A 47 -6.15 4.80 12.74
C LEU A 47 -7.34 3.86 12.93
N VAL A 48 -7.30 3.02 13.96
CA VAL A 48 -8.37 2.07 14.30
C VAL A 48 -9.68 2.81 14.57
N GLN A 49 -9.63 3.89 15.36
CA GLN A 49 -10.82 4.69 15.64
C GLN A 49 -11.39 5.32 14.37
N ALA A 50 -10.55 5.92 13.53
CA ALA A 50 -11.01 6.51 12.26
C ALA A 50 -11.58 5.47 11.28
N GLY A 51 -11.01 4.25 11.27
CA GLY A 51 -11.55 3.13 10.50
C GLY A 51 -12.93 2.70 10.98
N ARG A 52 -13.10 2.54 12.30
CA ARG A 52 -14.40 2.21 12.92
C ARG A 52 -15.46 3.25 12.61
N ASP A 53 -15.14 4.54 12.76
CA ASP A 53 -16.07 5.64 12.52
C ASP A 53 -16.48 5.76 11.04
N ALA A 54 -15.56 5.46 10.12
CA ALA A 54 -15.83 5.46 8.68
C ALA A 54 -16.38 4.13 8.13
N GLY A 55 -16.42 3.07 8.95
CA GLY A 55 -16.79 1.72 8.51
C GLY A 55 -15.81 1.15 7.47
N LEU A 56 -14.50 1.35 7.69
CA LEU A 56 -13.42 0.85 6.86
C LEU A 56 -12.48 -0.06 7.66
N PRO A 57 -12.11 -1.24 7.16
CA PRO A 57 -11.00 -1.99 7.73
C PRO A 57 -9.71 -1.17 7.58
N VAL A 58 -8.77 -1.41 8.51
CA VAL A 58 -7.55 -0.62 8.59
C VAL A 58 -6.30 -1.43 8.28
N ILE A 59 -5.31 -0.77 7.65
CA ILE A 59 -3.99 -1.34 7.38
C ILE A 59 -2.89 -0.39 7.85
N THR A 60 -1.88 -0.92 8.53
CA THR A 60 -0.66 -0.16 8.88
C THR A 60 0.59 -1.01 8.70
N GLU A 61 1.74 -0.34 8.57
CA GLU A 61 3.03 -1.01 8.43
C GLU A 61 3.53 -1.54 9.77
N ILE A 62 3.96 -2.81 9.76
CA ILE A 62 4.74 -3.43 10.83
C ILE A 62 6.21 -3.46 10.39
N THR A 63 7.11 -3.05 11.28
CA THR A 63 8.54 -3.01 11.01
C THR A 63 9.35 -4.01 11.83
N ASP A 64 8.79 -4.47 12.94
CA ASP A 64 9.39 -5.43 13.87
C ASP A 64 8.33 -6.27 14.57
N VAL A 65 8.66 -7.53 14.87
CA VAL A 65 7.75 -8.49 15.53
C VAL A 65 7.28 -7.99 16.90
N SER A 66 8.11 -7.23 17.62
CA SER A 66 7.75 -6.66 18.93
C SER A 66 6.57 -5.69 18.89
N GLN A 67 6.19 -5.22 17.71
CA GLN A 67 5.03 -4.34 17.51
C GLN A 67 3.70 -5.09 17.44
N LEU A 68 3.70 -6.41 17.31
CA LEU A 68 2.47 -7.22 17.18
C LEU A 68 1.43 -6.95 18.28
N PRO A 69 1.80 -6.80 19.57
CA PRO A 69 0.83 -6.48 20.62
C PRO A 69 0.14 -5.12 20.44
N LEU A 70 0.81 -4.16 19.80
CA LEU A 70 0.24 -2.84 19.52
C LEU A 70 -0.71 -2.85 18.32
N LEU A 71 -0.67 -3.90 17.50
CA LEU A 71 -1.40 -4.01 16.23
C LEU A 71 -2.56 -5.00 16.30
N GLU A 72 -3.01 -5.40 17.50
CA GLU A 72 -4.09 -6.41 17.66
C GLU A 72 -5.39 -6.01 16.96
N ASP A 73 -5.77 -4.74 17.04
CA ASP A 73 -6.98 -4.17 16.43
C ASP A 73 -6.83 -3.76 14.96
N VAL A 74 -5.68 -4.03 14.34
CA VAL A 74 -5.43 -3.72 12.92
C VAL A 74 -5.83 -4.91 12.06
N ASP A 75 -6.66 -4.67 11.04
CA ASP A 75 -7.21 -5.75 10.20
C ASP A 75 -6.18 -6.37 9.26
N ILE A 76 -5.29 -5.56 8.69
CA ILE A 76 -4.29 -5.99 7.70
C ILE A 76 -2.91 -5.46 8.12
N LEU A 77 -1.91 -6.32 8.13
CA LEU A 77 -0.52 -5.92 8.40
C LEU A 77 0.23 -5.67 7.09
N GLN A 78 0.88 -4.52 6.96
CA GLN A 78 1.71 -4.22 5.81
C GLN A 78 3.18 -4.48 6.11
N VAL A 79 3.84 -5.26 5.27
CA VAL A 79 5.30 -5.35 5.22
C VAL A 79 5.83 -4.37 4.17
N GLY A 80 6.56 -3.35 4.60
CA GLY A 80 7.13 -2.34 3.71
C GLY A 80 8.21 -2.91 2.80
N ALA A 81 8.46 -2.25 1.66
CA ALA A 81 9.43 -2.70 0.66
C ALA A 81 10.86 -2.90 1.22
N ARG A 82 11.26 -2.13 2.22
CA ARG A 82 12.56 -2.29 2.90
C ARG A 82 12.64 -3.54 3.76
N ASN A 83 11.51 -4.10 4.16
CA ASN A 83 11.38 -5.30 4.99
C ASN A 83 10.98 -6.55 4.19
N MET A 84 10.90 -6.49 2.87
CA MET A 84 10.56 -7.66 2.04
C MET A 84 11.47 -8.86 2.31
N GLN A 85 12.74 -8.61 2.60
CA GLN A 85 13.75 -9.64 2.89
C GLN A 85 13.99 -9.85 4.40
N ASN A 86 13.15 -9.29 5.26
CA ASN A 86 13.20 -9.59 6.69
C ASN A 86 12.49 -10.92 6.97
N TYR A 87 13.17 -12.01 6.64
CA TYR A 87 12.59 -13.36 6.72
C TYR A 87 12.16 -13.75 8.13
N SER A 88 12.77 -13.20 9.18
CA SER A 88 12.32 -13.41 10.56
C SER A 88 10.95 -12.82 10.80
N LEU A 89 10.71 -11.60 10.29
CA LEU A 89 9.40 -10.96 10.33
C LEU A 89 8.38 -11.75 9.48
N LEU A 90 8.74 -12.13 8.25
CA LEU A 90 7.83 -12.87 7.37
C LEU A 90 7.40 -14.20 7.97
N LYS A 91 8.32 -14.96 8.60
CA LYS A 91 7.99 -16.20 9.31
C LYS A 91 7.02 -15.97 10.45
N ALA A 92 7.26 -14.95 11.28
CA ALA A 92 6.36 -14.61 12.39
C ALA A 92 4.95 -14.23 11.89
N LEU A 93 4.87 -13.49 10.77
CA LEU A 93 3.59 -13.15 10.15
C LEU A 93 2.90 -14.37 9.50
N GLY A 94 3.68 -15.35 9.06
CA GLY A 94 3.19 -16.63 8.55
C GLY A 94 2.44 -17.46 9.59
N GLU A 95 2.77 -17.32 10.87
CA GLU A 95 2.10 -18.00 11.98
C GLU A 95 0.77 -17.35 12.41
N LEU A 96 0.48 -16.14 11.89
CA LEU A 96 -0.74 -15.41 12.20
C LEU A 96 -1.89 -15.83 11.26
N ARG A 97 -3.13 -15.66 11.73
CA ARG A 97 -4.34 -15.83 10.91
C ARG A 97 -4.94 -14.48 10.54
N ARG A 98 -4.12 -13.60 9.99
CA ARG A 98 -4.49 -12.21 9.66
C ARG A 98 -3.88 -11.81 8.32
N PRO A 99 -4.61 -11.08 7.46
CA PRO A 99 -4.11 -10.67 6.15
C PRO A 99 -2.79 -9.89 6.24
N VAL A 100 -1.86 -10.21 5.35
CA VAL A 100 -0.57 -9.54 5.22
C VAL A 100 -0.41 -8.98 3.82
N MET A 101 -0.23 -7.67 3.68
CA MET A 101 0.16 -7.05 2.42
C MET A 101 1.68 -6.93 2.36
N LEU A 102 2.30 -7.65 1.45
CA LEU A 102 3.73 -7.61 1.19
C LEU A 102 4.03 -6.66 0.03
N LYS A 103 4.89 -5.67 0.25
CA LYS A 103 5.35 -4.74 -0.80
C LYS A 103 6.65 -5.23 -1.42
N ARG A 104 6.74 -5.19 -2.76
CA ARG A 104 7.95 -5.55 -3.51
C ARG A 104 9.13 -4.67 -3.09
N GLY A 105 10.29 -5.29 -2.88
CA GLY A 105 11.55 -4.63 -2.57
C GLY A 105 12.01 -3.71 -3.71
N LEU A 106 12.78 -2.66 -3.34
CA LEU A 106 13.17 -1.60 -4.28
C LEU A 106 14.03 -2.06 -5.46
N SER A 107 14.72 -3.20 -5.32
CA SER A 107 15.55 -3.82 -6.37
C SER A 107 15.25 -5.31 -6.56
N ALA A 108 14.13 -5.78 -6.00
CA ALA A 108 13.76 -7.19 -6.05
C ALA A 108 13.21 -7.59 -7.43
N THR A 109 13.60 -8.77 -7.88
CA THR A 109 12.98 -9.43 -9.03
C THR A 109 11.55 -9.87 -8.68
N VAL A 110 10.76 -10.24 -9.68
CA VAL A 110 9.43 -10.85 -9.47
C VAL A 110 9.55 -12.19 -8.72
N GLU A 111 10.56 -12.98 -9.06
CA GLU A 111 10.83 -14.27 -8.40
C GLU A 111 11.15 -14.10 -6.91
N GLU A 112 12.08 -13.20 -6.56
CA GLU A 112 12.38 -12.89 -5.15
C GLU A 112 11.17 -12.39 -4.38
N PHE A 113 10.28 -11.64 -5.03
CA PHE A 113 9.04 -11.16 -4.43
C PHE A 113 8.05 -12.30 -4.14
N LEU A 114 7.89 -13.24 -5.07
CA LEU A 114 7.07 -14.44 -4.88
C LEU A 114 7.66 -15.35 -3.79
N LEU A 115 8.97 -15.57 -3.79
CA LEU A 115 9.66 -16.36 -2.74
C LEU A 115 9.52 -15.70 -1.36
N ALA A 116 9.50 -14.37 -1.27
CA ALA A 116 9.23 -13.68 -0.02
C ALA A 116 7.79 -13.91 0.46
N ALA A 117 6.81 -13.95 -0.44
CA ALA A 117 5.44 -14.33 -0.10
C ALA A 117 5.33 -15.78 0.39
N GLU A 118 6.10 -16.71 -0.20
CA GLU A 118 6.16 -18.10 0.22
C GLU A 118 6.62 -18.27 1.68
N TYR A 119 7.47 -17.39 2.21
CA TYR A 119 7.82 -17.41 3.64
C TYR A 119 6.62 -17.21 4.56
N ILE A 120 5.63 -16.43 4.13
CA ILE A 120 4.38 -16.23 4.89
C ILE A 120 3.45 -17.43 4.69
N LEU A 121 3.27 -17.85 3.43
CA LEU A 121 2.40 -18.96 3.06
C LEU A 121 2.85 -20.27 3.74
N SER A 122 4.16 -20.57 3.75
CA SER A 122 4.72 -21.76 4.38
C SER A 122 4.53 -21.83 5.89
N GLY A 123 4.29 -20.70 6.56
CA GLY A 123 3.88 -20.62 7.94
C GLY A 123 2.42 -20.95 8.21
N GLY A 124 1.61 -21.14 7.14
CA GLY A 124 0.18 -21.45 7.20
C GLY A 124 -0.76 -20.25 7.07
N ASN A 125 -0.22 -19.04 6.83
CA ASN A 125 -1.03 -17.86 6.56
C ASN A 125 -1.26 -17.69 5.04
N GLU A 126 -2.40 -18.12 4.55
CA GLU A 126 -2.80 -18.03 3.14
C GLU A 126 -3.33 -16.64 2.74
N GLN A 127 -3.51 -15.73 3.69
CA GLN A 127 -4.09 -14.41 3.45
C GLN A 127 -3.00 -13.39 3.08
N VAL A 128 -2.36 -13.57 1.93
CA VAL A 128 -1.29 -12.71 1.45
C VAL A 128 -1.76 -11.87 0.26
N ILE A 129 -1.43 -10.59 0.28
CA ILE A 129 -1.69 -9.62 -0.78
C ILE A 129 -0.33 -9.11 -1.27
N LEU A 130 -0.09 -9.18 -2.57
CA LEU A 130 1.10 -8.63 -3.20
C LEU A 130 0.89 -7.16 -3.55
N CYS A 131 1.92 -6.31 -3.35
CA CYS A 131 1.83 -4.90 -3.72
C CYS A 131 3.08 -4.46 -4.50
N GLU A 132 2.93 -4.29 -5.82
CA GLU A 132 3.92 -3.63 -6.68
C GLU A 132 3.98 -2.14 -6.34
N ARG A 133 5.20 -1.55 -6.23
CA ARG A 133 5.39 -0.15 -5.84
C ARG A 133 6.50 0.57 -6.59
N GLY A 134 6.98 -0.04 -7.66
CA GLY A 134 8.10 0.44 -8.46
C GLY A 134 9.45 -0.04 -7.92
N VAL A 135 10.36 -0.25 -8.84
CA VAL A 135 11.76 -0.60 -8.56
C VAL A 135 12.67 0.60 -8.82
N GLN A 136 13.77 0.69 -8.09
CA GLN A 136 14.77 1.72 -8.32
C GLN A 136 15.46 1.47 -9.67
N SER A 137 15.32 2.44 -10.56
CA SER A 137 16.08 2.48 -11.80
C SER A 137 16.70 3.87 -11.90
N GLY A 138 17.99 3.99 -12.11
CA GLY A 138 18.66 5.29 -12.26
C GLY A 138 18.20 6.11 -13.46
N LEU A 139 17.25 5.60 -14.23
CA LEU A 139 16.77 6.19 -15.50
C LEU A 139 15.32 6.69 -15.44
N SER A 140 14.63 6.55 -14.30
CA SER A 140 13.22 6.95 -14.23
C SER A 140 13.06 8.47 -14.03
N ALA A 141 12.11 9.06 -14.75
CA ALA A 141 11.64 10.42 -14.50
C ALA A 141 10.83 10.54 -13.18
N ALA A 142 10.37 9.43 -12.63
CA ALA A 142 9.70 9.30 -11.36
C ALA A 142 10.68 8.84 -10.26
N ARG A 143 10.23 8.77 -9.02
CA ARG A 143 11.03 8.28 -7.89
C ARG A 143 11.49 6.83 -8.07
N SER A 144 10.63 6.01 -8.64
CA SER A 144 10.89 4.61 -8.99
C SER A 144 10.17 4.30 -10.31
N ALA A 145 10.69 3.36 -11.08
CA ALA A 145 10.00 2.88 -12.27
C ALA A 145 8.89 1.90 -11.84
N LEU A 146 7.63 2.25 -12.05
CA LEU A 146 6.52 1.32 -11.85
C LEU A 146 6.62 0.21 -12.90
N ASP A 147 6.80 -1.02 -12.45
CA ASP A 147 6.89 -2.19 -13.31
C ASP A 147 5.49 -2.70 -13.66
N VAL A 148 4.85 -2.04 -14.63
CA VAL A 148 3.50 -2.40 -15.08
C VAL A 148 3.46 -3.82 -15.65
N ALA A 149 4.54 -4.29 -16.26
CA ALA A 149 4.63 -5.64 -16.81
C ALA A 149 4.65 -6.72 -15.71
N ALA A 150 5.12 -6.39 -14.51
CA ALA A 150 5.07 -7.33 -13.38
C ALA A 150 3.64 -7.72 -13.00
N ILE A 151 2.64 -6.87 -13.25
CA ILE A 151 1.25 -7.13 -12.87
C ILE A 151 0.71 -8.41 -13.57
N PRO A 152 0.65 -8.49 -14.91
CA PRO A 152 0.19 -9.69 -15.58
C PRO A 152 1.11 -10.91 -15.35
N VAL A 153 2.41 -10.72 -15.10
CA VAL A 153 3.33 -11.81 -14.76
C VAL A 153 2.97 -12.40 -13.41
N LEU A 154 2.75 -11.58 -12.37
CA LEU A 154 2.32 -12.01 -11.05
C LEU A 154 0.95 -12.69 -11.12
N LYS A 155 -0.02 -12.11 -11.81
CA LYS A 155 -1.38 -12.67 -11.98
C LYS A 155 -1.38 -14.05 -12.65
N LYS A 156 -0.40 -14.36 -13.49
CA LYS A 156 -0.21 -15.70 -14.09
C LYS A 156 0.55 -16.66 -13.19
N ALA A 157 1.44 -16.15 -12.34
CA ALA A 157 2.32 -16.96 -11.50
C ALA A 157 1.68 -17.38 -10.17
N THR A 158 0.69 -16.64 -9.67
CA THR A 158 0.07 -16.90 -8.37
C THR A 158 -1.43 -16.55 -8.38
N HIS A 159 -2.16 -17.15 -7.44
CA HIS A 159 -3.57 -16.83 -7.14
C HIS A 159 -3.74 -15.62 -6.21
N LEU A 160 -2.63 -15.10 -5.66
CA LEU A 160 -2.68 -13.99 -4.69
C LEU A 160 -3.14 -12.69 -5.35
N PRO A 161 -3.93 -11.86 -4.64
CA PRO A 161 -4.30 -10.54 -5.14
C PRO A 161 -3.06 -9.66 -5.36
N VAL A 162 -3.05 -8.92 -6.48
CA VAL A 162 -1.97 -8.00 -6.86
C VAL A 162 -2.46 -6.56 -6.80
N LEU A 163 -2.03 -5.83 -5.78
CA LEU A 163 -2.24 -4.39 -5.65
C LEU A 163 -1.07 -3.63 -6.25
N VAL A 164 -1.31 -2.37 -6.57
CA VAL A 164 -0.28 -1.44 -7.06
C VAL A 164 -0.30 -0.15 -6.24
N ASP A 165 0.88 0.35 -5.91
CA ASP A 165 1.11 1.62 -5.23
C ASP A 165 1.73 2.64 -6.18
N PRO A 166 0.93 3.39 -6.94
CA PRO A 166 1.43 4.41 -7.86
C PRO A 166 2.01 5.62 -7.12
N SER A 167 1.55 5.93 -5.90
CA SER A 167 2.03 7.09 -5.13
C SER A 167 3.50 6.95 -4.78
N HIS A 168 3.93 5.80 -4.24
CA HIS A 168 5.33 5.58 -3.90
C HIS A 168 6.23 5.31 -5.11
N ALA A 169 5.67 4.81 -6.22
CA ALA A 169 6.39 4.72 -7.48
C ALA A 169 6.63 6.10 -8.08
N ALA A 170 5.59 6.92 -8.18
CA ALA A 170 5.62 8.26 -8.74
C ALA A 170 6.54 9.22 -7.97
N GLY A 171 6.33 9.32 -6.65
CA GLY A 171 6.96 10.34 -5.80
C GLY A 171 6.46 11.77 -6.07
N ARG A 172 5.52 11.95 -7.01
CA ARG A 172 4.93 13.21 -7.46
C ARG A 172 3.46 13.01 -7.77
N SER A 173 2.60 13.87 -7.22
CA SER A 173 1.13 13.72 -7.29
C SER A 173 0.57 13.73 -8.72
N GLU A 174 1.16 14.53 -9.63
CA GLU A 174 0.71 14.61 -11.02
C GLU A 174 0.92 13.32 -11.83
N LEU A 175 1.78 12.41 -11.36
CA LEU A 175 2.01 11.12 -12.01
C LEU A 175 1.14 10.00 -11.43
N VAL A 176 0.46 10.22 -10.30
CA VAL A 176 -0.31 9.15 -9.62
C VAL A 176 -1.47 8.68 -10.48
N LEU A 177 -2.27 9.59 -11.04
CA LEU A 177 -3.41 9.22 -11.90
C LEU A 177 -3.01 8.42 -13.13
N PRO A 178 -2.06 8.87 -13.99
CA PRO A 178 -1.67 8.09 -15.16
C PRO A 178 -1.08 6.73 -14.82
N LEU A 179 -0.31 6.61 -13.74
CA LEU A 179 0.23 5.32 -13.28
C LEU A 179 -0.86 4.41 -12.69
N ALA A 180 -1.85 4.96 -12.00
CA ALA A 180 -3.01 4.22 -11.50
C ALA A 180 -3.84 3.63 -12.65
N LEU A 181 -4.10 4.42 -13.69
CA LEU A 181 -4.80 3.95 -14.90
C LEU A 181 -4.01 2.85 -15.64
N ALA A 182 -2.69 3.01 -15.77
CA ALA A 182 -1.84 1.98 -16.37
C ALA A 182 -1.88 0.67 -15.57
N ALA A 183 -1.82 0.74 -14.24
CA ALA A 183 -1.92 -0.42 -13.36
C ALA A 183 -3.29 -1.11 -13.46
N ALA A 184 -4.37 -0.34 -13.45
CA ALA A 184 -5.73 -0.86 -13.61
C ALA A 184 -5.92 -1.53 -14.98
N ALA A 185 -5.44 -0.89 -16.06
CA ALA A 185 -5.48 -1.46 -17.41
C ALA A 185 -4.71 -2.78 -17.53
N ALA A 186 -3.58 -2.90 -16.81
CA ALA A 186 -2.76 -4.12 -16.76
C ALA A 186 -3.37 -5.24 -15.89
N GLY A 187 -4.50 -5.02 -15.24
CA GLY A 187 -5.24 -6.02 -14.46
C GLY A 187 -4.90 -6.08 -12.98
N ALA A 188 -4.39 -5.00 -12.38
CA ALA A 188 -4.25 -4.93 -10.93
C ALA A 188 -5.61 -5.14 -10.22
N ASP A 189 -5.63 -5.90 -9.12
CA ASP A 189 -6.83 -6.15 -8.32
C ASP A 189 -7.23 -4.96 -7.45
N GLY A 190 -6.29 -4.03 -7.22
CA GLY A 190 -6.54 -2.82 -6.45
C GLY A 190 -5.37 -1.85 -6.50
N LEU A 191 -5.62 -0.68 -5.95
CA LEU A 191 -4.65 0.41 -5.89
C LEU A 191 -4.47 0.89 -4.45
N MET A 192 -3.24 1.24 -4.09
CA MET A 192 -2.92 1.92 -2.84
C MET A 192 -2.47 3.34 -3.15
N VAL A 193 -3.22 4.35 -2.68
CA VAL A 193 -2.99 5.76 -3.00
C VAL A 193 -2.83 6.57 -1.72
N GLU A 194 -1.83 7.45 -1.66
CA GLU A 194 -1.68 8.39 -0.57
C GLU A 194 -2.59 9.61 -0.75
N VAL A 195 -3.38 9.91 0.29
CA VAL A 195 -4.31 11.04 0.32
C VAL A 195 -4.04 11.89 1.55
N HIS A 196 -4.08 13.19 1.39
CA HIS A 196 -3.96 14.15 2.47
C HIS A 196 -4.91 15.33 2.26
N ASP A 197 -5.53 15.84 3.32
CA ASP A 197 -6.45 16.99 3.25
C ASP A 197 -5.73 18.26 2.76
N ARG A 198 -4.46 18.42 3.13
CA ARG A 198 -3.60 19.55 2.74
C ARG A 198 -2.18 19.09 2.42
N PRO A 199 -1.91 18.50 1.23
CA PRO A 199 -0.61 17.91 0.90
C PRO A 199 0.60 18.83 1.12
N ALA A 200 0.43 20.12 0.87
CA ALA A 200 1.49 21.11 1.07
C ALA A 200 1.96 21.28 2.53
N CYS A 201 1.13 20.86 3.50
CA CYS A 201 1.43 20.93 4.94
C CYS A 201 1.77 19.56 5.53
N ALA A 202 1.84 18.51 4.72
CA ALA A 202 2.08 17.15 5.19
C ALA A 202 3.47 17.02 5.83
N LEU A 203 3.53 16.38 6.99
CA LEU A 203 4.80 16.10 7.71
C LEU A 203 5.68 15.10 6.94
N SER A 204 5.08 14.31 6.03
CA SER A 204 5.80 13.37 5.17
C SER A 204 5.05 13.11 3.88
N ASP A 205 5.79 12.83 2.82
CA ASP A 205 5.28 12.31 1.54
C ASP A 205 4.26 13.23 0.83
N GLY A 206 4.20 14.53 1.21
CA GLY A 206 3.25 15.51 0.67
C GLY A 206 3.34 15.71 -0.84
N GLY A 207 4.53 15.59 -1.43
CA GLY A 207 4.73 15.74 -2.88
C GLY A 207 4.03 14.70 -3.73
N GLN A 208 3.74 13.53 -3.18
CA GLN A 208 3.05 12.41 -3.86
C GLN A 208 1.61 12.22 -3.42
N ALA A 209 1.18 12.87 -2.33
CA ALA A 209 -0.17 12.73 -1.81
C ALA A 209 -1.17 13.49 -2.69
N LEU A 210 -2.29 12.86 -2.98
CA LEU A 210 -3.43 13.50 -3.61
C LEU A 210 -4.27 14.25 -2.57
N THR A 211 -4.96 15.29 -3.00
CA THR A 211 -6.08 15.85 -2.24
C THR A 211 -7.25 14.87 -2.27
N CYS A 212 -8.21 15.02 -1.34
CA CYS A 212 -9.43 14.21 -1.33
C CYS A 212 -10.20 14.31 -2.65
N ARG A 213 -10.24 15.50 -3.26
CA ARG A 213 -10.87 15.73 -4.57
C ARG A 213 -10.16 14.96 -5.69
N GLN A 214 -8.83 15.05 -5.76
CA GLN A 214 -8.05 14.30 -6.76
C GLN A 214 -8.20 12.79 -6.60
N PHE A 215 -8.35 12.30 -5.36
CA PHE A 215 -8.62 10.88 -5.12
C PHE A 215 -9.99 10.47 -5.66
N GLN A 216 -11.03 11.30 -5.49
CA GLN A 216 -12.34 11.04 -6.08
C GLN A 216 -12.25 10.99 -7.61
N GLU A 217 -11.61 11.99 -8.24
CA GLU A 217 -11.39 12.03 -9.69
C GLU A 217 -10.63 10.79 -10.19
N LEU A 218 -9.62 10.31 -9.44
CA LEU A 218 -8.91 9.08 -9.73
C LEU A 218 -9.83 7.87 -9.67
N THR A 219 -10.65 7.76 -8.63
CA THR A 219 -11.55 6.61 -8.45
C THR A 219 -12.58 6.54 -9.58
N GLU A 220 -13.15 7.68 -9.97
CA GLU A 220 -14.08 7.78 -11.10
C GLU A 220 -13.42 7.35 -12.41
N ALA A 221 -12.20 7.84 -12.69
CA ALA A 221 -11.45 7.50 -13.91
C ALA A 221 -11.06 6.01 -13.96
N VAL A 222 -10.61 5.44 -12.83
CA VAL A 222 -10.29 4.01 -12.73
C VAL A 222 -11.54 3.16 -12.96
N ASN A 223 -12.66 3.48 -12.31
CA ASN A 223 -13.92 2.75 -12.47
C ASN A 223 -14.42 2.77 -13.93
N ALA A 224 -14.27 3.88 -14.63
CA ALA A 224 -14.60 3.98 -16.05
C ALA A 224 -13.71 3.10 -16.95
N LEU A 225 -12.47 2.83 -16.54
CA LEU A 225 -11.52 1.99 -17.27
C LEU A 225 -11.72 0.50 -17.04
N LEU A 226 -12.22 0.08 -15.86
CA LEU A 226 -12.30 -1.34 -15.48
C LEU A 226 -12.96 -2.28 -16.51
N PRO A 227 -13.98 -1.88 -17.31
CA PRO A 227 -14.54 -2.72 -18.37
C PRO A 227 -13.54 -3.12 -19.46
N TYR A 228 -12.46 -2.36 -19.62
CA TYR A 228 -11.41 -2.55 -20.64
C TYR A 228 -10.11 -3.10 -20.06
N ALA A 229 -10.04 -3.31 -18.75
CA ALA A 229 -8.84 -3.83 -18.09
C ALA A 229 -8.57 -5.29 -18.48
N TRP A 230 -7.29 -5.65 -18.56
CA TRP A 230 -6.88 -7.02 -18.82
C TRP A 230 -7.34 -7.96 -17.67
N ARG A 231 -7.93 -9.11 -18.03
CA ARG A 231 -8.53 -10.05 -17.06
C ARG A 231 -7.84 -11.42 -17.01
N GLY A 232 -6.66 -11.54 -17.58
CA GLY A 232 -5.91 -12.80 -17.55
C GLY A 232 -6.36 -13.83 -18.60
N GLU A 233 -7.39 -13.56 -19.39
CA GLU A 233 -7.78 -14.40 -20.51
C GLU A 233 -6.78 -14.25 -21.64
N SER A 234 -6.32 -15.38 -22.21
CA SER A 234 -5.47 -15.37 -23.41
C SER A 234 -6.25 -14.76 -24.58
N LEU A 235 -5.63 -13.79 -25.23
CA LEU A 235 -6.05 -13.35 -26.57
C LEU A 235 -6.03 -14.52 -27.53
#